data_be78be060212fc2477c3939e8b555304
#
_entry.id   be78be060212fc2477c3939e8b555304
#
_cell.length_a   1.000
_cell.length_b   1.000
_cell.length_c   1.000
_cell.angle_alpha   90.00
_cell.angle_beta   90.00
_cell.angle_gamma   90.00
#
_symmetry.space_group_name_H-M   'P 1'
#
loop_
_entity.id
_entity.type
_entity.pdbx_description
1 polymer ?
#
loop_
_entity_poly.entity_id
_entity_poly.type
_entity_poly.pdbx_seq_one_letter_code
_entity_poly.pdbx_strand_id
1 'polypeptide(L)'
;MNTSRIEEAILSAVGDRWTKVAMVINKAADAMGTELPTGDEGYELISDRIEVLVRAGRLEAQGNTKNWRFSEVRRFDSKTSRAGT
;
A
#
# COMPACT_ATOMS: atom_id res chain seq x y z
N MET A 1 6.30 16.49 -1.98
CA MET A 1 5.20 15.50 -1.94
C MET A 1 4.92 15.11 -0.50
N ASN A 2 3.66 15.13 -0.13
CA ASN A 2 3.28 14.79 1.25
C ASN A 2 3.14 13.27 1.38
N THR A 3 4.07 12.64 2.11
CA THR A 3 4.05 11.18 2.25
C THR A 3 2.84 10.69 3.04
N SER A 4 2.31 11.49 3.95
CA SER A 4 1.10 11.11 4.68
C SER A 4 -0.09 10.95 3.73
N ARG A 5 -0.17 11.80 2.72
CA ARG A 5 -1.24 11.73 1.74
C ARG A 5 -1.15 10.45 0.91
N ILE A 6 0.08 10.08 0.53
CA ILE A 6 0.29 8.84 -0.21
C ILE A 6 -0.11 7.64 0.67
N GLU A 7 0.28 7.67 1.93
CA GLU A 7 -0.05 6.56 2.84
C GLU A 7 -1.55 6.44 3.06
N GLU A 8 -2.26 7.55 3.18
CA GLU A 8 -3.72 7.53 3.28
C GLU A 8 -4.35 6.87 2.05
N ALA A 9 -3.87 7.24 0.88
CA ALA A 9 -4.39 6.68 -0.36
C ALA A 9 -4.15 5.17 -0.41
N ILE A 10 -2.97 4.74 0.01
CA ILE A 10 -2.64 3.32 0.04
C ILE A 10 -3.54 2.58 1.02
N LEU A 11 -3.67 3.08 2.24
CA LEU A 11 -4.47 2.42 3.26
C LEU A 11 -5.94 2.37 2.88
N SER A 12 -6.43 3.37 2.16
CA SER A 12 -7.80 3.36 1.65
C SER A 12 -7.98 2.33 0.53
N ALA A 13 -6.93 2.09 -0.25
CA ALA A 13 -6.98 1.14 -1.36
C ALA A 13 -6.86 -0.30 -0.90
N VAL A 14 -6.21 -0.54 0.24
CA VAL A 14 -6.01 -1.87 0.80
C VAL A 14 -7.11 -2.14 1.80
N GLY A 15 -7.78 -3.27 1.64
CA GLY A 15 -8.80 -3.66 2.61
C GLY A 15 -8.27 -4.74 3.54
N ASP A 16 -9.20 -5.49 4.12
CA ASP A 16 -8.87 -6.60 5.01
C ASP A 16 -8.46 -7.84 4.25
N ARG A 17 -8.65 -7.85 2.95
CA ARG A 17 -8.34 -9.00 2.10
C ARG A 17 -7.02 -8.78 1.39
N TRP A 18 -6.37 -9.90 1.07
CA TRP A 18 -5.15 -9.85 0.29
C TRP A 18 -5.44 -9.21 -1.06
N THR A 19 -4.67 -8.18 -1.40
CA THR A 19 -4.81 -7.43 -2.64
C THR A 19 -3.44 -7.33 -3.29
N LYS A 20 -3.38 -7.55 -4.59
CA LYS A 20 -2.11 -7.45 -5.31
C LYS A 20 -1.58 -6.02 -5.23
N VAL A 21 -0.28 -5.90 -5.01
CA VAL A 21 0.38 -4.60 -4.92
C VAL A 21 0.12 -3.77 -6.17
N ALA A 22 0.16 -4.39 -7.35
CA ALA A 22 -0.09 -3.66 -8.59
C ALA A 22 -1.47 -2.99 -8.59
N MET A 23 -2.47 -3.67 -8.03
CA MET A 23 -3.80 -3.09 -7.94
C MET A 23 -3.86 -1.97 -6.91
N VAL A 24 -3.18 -2.13 -5.78
CA VAL A 24 -3.12 -1.08 -4.76
C VAL A 24 -2.47 0.18 -5.34
N ILE A 25 -1.38 0.01 -6.08
CA ILE A 25 -0.69 1.13 -6.71
C ILE A 25 -1.65 1.86 -7.66
N ASN A 26 -2.36 1.12 -8.50
CA ASN A 26 -3.30 1.73 -9.45
C ASN A 26 -4.42 2.47 -8.73
N LYS A 27 -4.98 1.89 -7.69
CA LYS A 27 -6.06 2.53 -6.95
C LYS A 27 -5.58 3.77 -6.21
N ALA A 28 -4.41 3.70 -5.59
CA ALA A 28 -3.85 4.84 -4.88
C ALA A 28 -3.51 5.97 -5.85
N ALA A 29 -2.92 5.63 -7.01
CA ALA A 29 -2.60 6.61 -8.02
C ALA A 29 -3.86 7.31 -8.53
N ASP A 30 -4.91 6.53 -8.74
CA ASP A 30 -6.18 7.06 -9.20
C ASP A 30 -6.78 8.02 -8.18
N ALA A 31 -6.72 7.65 -6.91
CA ALA A 31 -7.24 8.48 -5.83
C ALA A 31 -6.47 9.78 -5.67
N MET A 32 -5.17 9.76 -5.91
CA MET A 32 -4.34 10.95 -5.77
C MET A 32 -4.37 11.86 -6.99
N GLY A 33 -4.61 11.27 -8.17
CA GLY A 33 -4.73 12.05 -9.40
C GLY A 33 -3.53 12.94 -9.65
N THR A 34 -3.78 14.24 -9.79
CA THR A 34 -2.71 15.20 -10.11
C THR A 34 -1.75 15.47 -8.97
N GLU A 35 -2.00 14.95 -7.78
CA GLU A 35 -1.07 15.08 -6.66
C GLU A 35 0.20 14.27 -6.86
N LEU A 36 0.18 13.30 -7.77
CA LEU A 36 1.34 12.48 -8.07
C LEU A 36 2.06 12.96 -9.31
N PRO A 37 3.39 12.78 -9.37
CA PRO A 37 4.11 12.93 -10.63
C PRO A 37 3.54 11.96 -11.66
N THR A 38 3.60 12.35 -12.94
CA THR A 38 3.10 11.49 -14.00
C THR A 38 4.08 10.36 -14.29
N GLY A 39 3.56 9.25 -14.82
CA GLY A 39 4.37 8.14 -15.27
C GLY A 39 4.89 7.26 -14.14
N ASP A 40 6.00 6.61 -14.43
CA ASP A 40 6.56 5.61 -13.51
C ASP A 40 7.00 6.19 -12.18
N GLU A 41 7.38 7.45 -12.16
CA GLU A 41 7.83 8.10 -10.93
C GLU A 41 6.74 8.08 -9.87
N GLY A 42 5.51 8.36 -10.26
CA GLY A 42 4.39 8.32 -9.33
C GLY A 42 4.15 6.91 -8.78
N TYR A 43 4.24 5.92 -9.65
CA TYR A 43 4.07 4.54 -9.23
C TYR A 43 5.18 4.09 -8.29
N GLU A 44 6.41 4.52 -8.54
CA GLU A 44 7.52 4.19 -7.66
C GLU A 44 7.36 4.78 -6.28
N LEU A 45 6.87 6.02 -6.20
CA LEU A 45 6.62 6.66 -4.92
C LEU A 45 5.61 5.87 -4.10
N ILE A 46 4.54 5.41 -4.73
CA ILE A 46 3.53 4.61 -4.04
C ILE A 46 4.13 3.28 -3.59
N SER A 47 4.86 2.63 -4.48
CA SER A 47 5.49 1.33 -4.17
C SER A 47 6.43 1.45 -2.97
N ASP A 48 7.24 2.50 -2.94
CA ASP A 48 8.16 2.73 -1.84
C ASP A 48 7.41 2.93 -0.51
N ARG A 49 6.31 3.66 -0.55
CA ARG A 49 5.53 3.88 0.67
C ARG A 49 4.82 2.61 1.14
N ILE A 50 4.39 1.76 0.21
CA ILE A 50 3.84 0.45 0.58
C ILE A 50 4.88 -0.35 1.36
N GLU A 51 6.11 -0.37 0.86
CA GLU A 51 7.19 -1.09 1.53
C GLU A 51 7.43 -0.56 2.92
N VAL A 52 7.43 0.76 3.09
CA VAL A 52 7.59 1.40 4.39
C VAL A 52 6.46 0.98 5.34
N LEU A 53 5.22 0.96 4.85
CA LEU A 53 4.09 0.56 5.67
C LEU A 53 4.18 -0.90 6.12
N VAL A 54 4.69 -1.76 5.24
CA VAL A 54 4.91 -3.17 5.60
C VAL A 54 5.96 -3.27 6.69
N ARG A 55 7.07 -2.56 6.55
CA ARG A 55 8.13 -2.58 7.54
C ARG A 55 7.69 -2.02 8.88
N ALA A 56 6.79 -1.04 8.84
CA ALA A 56 6.27 -0.43 10.05
C ALA A 56 5.19 -1.28 10.73
N GLY A 57 4.80 -2.39 10.11
CA GLY A 57 3.78 -3.27 10.67
C GLY A 57 2.35 -2.78 10.44
N ARG A 58 2.15 -1.83 9.53
CA ARG A 58 0.82 -1.32 9.21
C ARG A 58 0.15 -2.07 8.08
N LEU A 59 0.94 -2.79 7.30
CA LEU A 59 0.44 -3.70 6.27
C LEU A 59 1.14 -5.04 6.43
N GLU A 60 0.44 -6.11 6.11
CA GLU A 60 1.03 -7.42 5.97
C GLU A 60 1.31 -7.66 4.50
N ALA A 61 2.36 -8.40 4.22
CA ALA A 61 2.74 -8.74 2.85
C ALA A 61 2.96 -10.23 2.71
N GLN A 62 2.62 -10.77 1.55
CA GLN A 62 2.94 -12.15 1.21
C GLN A 62 3.31 -12.22 -0.27
N GLY A 63 3.98 -13.29 -0.65
CA GLY A 63 4.41 -13.50 -2.01
C GLY A 63 5.86 -13.10 -2.20
N ASN A 64 6.23 -12.80 -3.44
CA ASN A 64 7.60 -12.48 -3.78
C ASN A 64 7.90 -11.02 -3.52
N THR A 65 8.49 -10.71 -2.37
CA THR A 65 8.80 -9.34 -2.00
C THR A 65 9.91 -8.72 -2.85
N LYS A 66 10.70 -9.54 -3.54
CA LYS A 66 11.72 -9.02 -4.46
C LYS A 66 11.10 -8.56 -5.76
N ASN A 67 10.01 -9.19 -6.15
CA ASN A 67 9.24 -8.77 -7.31
C ASN A 67 7.92 -8.22 -6.79
N TRP A 68 7.98 -6.98 -6.37
CA TRP A 68 6.92 -6.35 -5.59
C TRP A 68 5.56 -6.38 -6.28
N ARG A 69 5.55 -6.33 -7.61
CA ARG A 69 4.29 -6.35 -8.36
C ARG A 69 3.49 -7.63 -8.16
N PHE A 70 4.17 -8.71 -7.84
CA PHE A 70 3.54 -10.01 -7.65
C PHE A 70 3.27 -10.32 -6.19
N SER A 71 3.59 -9.40 -5.32
CA SER A 71 3.26 -9.55 -3.91
C SER A 71 1.83 -9.13 -3.66
N GLU A 72 1.29 -9.58 -2.53
CA GLU A 72 -0.01 -9.15 -2.06
C GLU A 72 0.13 -8.53 -0.69
N VAL A 73 -0.75 -7.58 -0.40
CA VAL A 73 -0.76 -6.91 0.90
C VAL A 73 -2.18 -6.85 1.42
N ARG A 74 -2.30 -6.71 2.73
CA ARG A 74 -3.57 -6.41 3.37
C ARG A 74 -3.28 -5.56 4.61
N ARG A 75 -4.32 -4.91 5.11
CA ARG A 75 -4.16 -4.10 6.32
C ARG A 75 -3.82 -5.01 7.48
N PHE A 76 -2.83 -4.61 8.25
CA PHE A 76 -2.54 -5.24 9.52
C PHE A 76 -3.20 -4.38 10.59
N ASP A 77 -4.22 -4.94 11.23
CA ASP A 77 -4.96 -4.24 12.26
C ASP A 77 -4.70 -4.92 13.60
N SER A 78 -3.71 -4.40 14.30
CA SER A 78 -3.35 -4.96 15.60
C SER A 78 -4.49 -4.82 16.61
N LYS A 79 -5.33 -3.83 16.41
CA LYS A 79 -6.50 -3.65 17.27
C LYS A 79 -7.49 -4.78 17.08
N THR A 80 -7.75 -5.12 15.81
CA THR A 80 -8.62 -6.26 15.49
C THR A 80 -8.01 -7.54 16.03
N SER A 81 -6.72 -7.69 15.89
CA SER A 81 -6.01 -8.85 16.38
C SER A 81 -6.21 -9.03 17.88
N ARG A 82 -6.09 -7.93 18.61
CA ARG A 82 -6.32 -7.97 20.07
C ARG A 82 -7.78 -8.24 20.42
N ALA A 83 -8.67 -7.69 19.66
CA ALA A 83 -10.09 -7.90 19.90
C ALA A 83 -10.48 -9.36 19.70
N GLY A 84 -9.73 -10.06 18.88
CA GLY A 84 -9.97 -11.47 18.67
C GLY A 84 -9.51 -12.35 19.82
N THR A 85 -8.88 -11.79 20.80
CA THR A 85 -8.41 -12.58 21.95
C THR A 85 -9.32 -12.42 23.17
#